data_c5aea517cea42463b3da8f59c531a18d
#
_entry.id   c5aea517cea42463b3da8f59c531a18d
#
_cell.length_a   1.000
_cell.length_b   1.000
_cell.length_c   1.000
_cell.angle_alpha   90.00
_cell.angle_beta   90.00
_cell.angle_gamma   90.00
#
_symmetry.space_group_name_H-M   'P 1'
#
loop_
_entity.id
_entity.type
_entity.pdbx_description
1 polymer ?
#
loop_
_entity_poly.entity_id
_entity_poly.type
_entity_poly.pdbx_seq_one_letter_code
_entity_poly.pdbx_strand_id
1 'polypeptide(L)'
;MSTNFNELPVVVIGAGPVGLATAAHLRERGLTPLVLEAGATIGAAIEQWGHTRLFSPWQYDIDSAARRLLEPTGWTEPDPDALPTGHELIKHYLAPLAKLLGDDVIRTGARVVAVSREGIDKTRSAGREQTPFLVRVQAADGAVTDVRARSVIDASGTWGQPNPLGRSGLPAPGENAAID
;
A
#
# COMPACT_ATOMS: atom_id res chain seq x y z
N MET A 1 25.09 -10.83 11.68
CA MET A 1 25.54 -10.36 10.36
C MET A 1 24.83 -9.04 10.09
N SER A 2 25.58 -7.97 9.79
CA SER A 2 24.97 -6.66 9.46
C SER A 2 24.48 -6.74 8.00
N THR A 3 23.19 -6.73 7.78
CA THR A 3 22.62 -6.68 6.42
C THR A 3 23.07 -5.37 5.78
N ASN A 4 23.60 -5.44 4.56
CA ASN A 4 24.03 -4.28 3.80
C ASN A 4 22.80 -3.37 3.56
N PHE A 5 22.97 -2.05 3.74
CA PHE A 5 21.90 -1.06 3.53
C PHE A 5 21.20 -1.20 2.17
N ASN A 6 21.98 -1.51 1.12
CA ASN A 6 21.45 -1.67 -0.24
C ASN A 6 20.63 -2.95 -0.46
N GLU A 7 20.76 -3.94 0.43
CA GLU A 7 20.01 -5.20 0.39
C GLU A 7 18.69 -5.13 1.17
N LEU A 8 18.50 -4.04 1.94
CA LEU A 8 17.25 -3.83 2.67
C LEU A 8 16.09 -3.56 1.71
N PRO A 9 14.87 -4.02 2.06
CA PRO A 9 13.70 -3.80 1.22
C PRO A 9 13.31 -2.32 1.14
N VAL A 10 12.60 -1.96 0.07
CA VAL A 10 11.78 -0.76 0.03
C VAL A 10 10.42 -1.14 0.59
N VAL A 11 10.08 -0.59 1.77
CA VAL A 11 8.78 -0.82 2.38
C VAL A 11 7.74 0.07 1.72
N VAL A 12 6.61 -0.55 1.33
CA VAL A 12 5.41 0.14 0.83
C VAL A 12 4.30 -0.07 1.84
N ILE A 13 3.69 1.00 2.32
CA ILE A 13 2.60 0.96 3.30
C ILE A 13 1.27 0.99 2.56
N GLY A 14 0.49 -0.09 2.69
CA GLY A 14 -0.80 -0.28 2.03
C GLY A 14 -0.74 -1.14 0.77
N ALA A 15 -1.64 -2.12 0.65
CA ALA A 15 -1.81 -3.00 -0.52
C ALA A 15 -3.07 -2.63 -1.34
N GLY A 16 -3.32 -1.35 -1.50
CA GLY A 16 -4.28 -0.80 -2.45
C GLY A 16 -3.67 -0.67 -3.86
N PRO A 17 -4.40 -0.05 -4.82
CA PRO A 17 -3.95 0.11 -6.21
C PRO A 17 -2.57 0.75 -6.32
N VAL A 18 -2.35 1.85 -5.60
CA VAL A 18 -1.07 2.59 -5.62
C VAL A 18 0.07 1.77 -5.00
N GLY A 19 -0.18 1.07 -3.89
CA GLY A 19 0.84 0.27 -3.22
C GLY A 19 1.27 -0.93 -4.06
N LEU A 20 0.33 -1.67 -4.66
CA LEU A 20 0.65 -2.80 -5.52
C LEU A 20 1.31 -2.36 -6.84
N ALA A 21 0.87 -1.26 -7.45
CA ALA A 21 1.55 -0.66 -8.60
C ALA A 21 2.99 -0.24 -8.25
N THR A 22 3.18 0.38 -7.08
CA THR A 22 4.52 0.73 -6.57
C THR A 22 5.41 -0.50 -6.45
N ALA A 23 4.89 -1.61 -5.91
CA ALA A 23 5.65 -2.87 -5.82
C ALA A 23 6.05 -3.41 -7.20
N ALA A 24 5.15 -3.31 -8.20
CA ALA A 24 5.44 -3.67 -9.58
C ALA A 24 6.59 -2.82 -10.16
N HIS A 25 6.52 -1.51 -10.01
CA HIS A 25 7.57 -0.59 -10.44
C HIS A 25 8.92 -0.84 -9.75
N LEU A 26 8.93 -1.17 -8.46
CA LEU A 26 10.15 -1.51 -7.73
C LEU A 26 10.78 -2.79 -8.28
N ARG A 27 9.95 -3.81 -8.55
CA ARG A 27 10.40 -5.10 -9.10
C ARG A 27 11.04 -4.95 -10.48
N GLU A 28 10.44 -4.16 -11.37
CA GLU A 28 11.00 -3.85 -12.68
C GLU A 28 12.39 -3.18 -12.60
N ARG A 29 12.66 -2.46 -11.52
CA ARG A 29 13.94 -1.78 -11.27
C ARG A 29 14.95 -2.64 -10.51
N GLY A 30 14.66 -3.91 -10.29
CA GLY A 30 15.52 -4.83 -9.55
C GLY A 30 15.61 -4.50 -8.04
N LEU A 31 14.63 -3.77 -7.51
CA LEU A 31 14.52 -3.47 -6.08
C LEU A 31 13.60 -4.50 -5.40
N THR A 32 13.86 -4.78 -4.14
CA THR A 32 13.06 -5.71 -3.33
C THR A 32 11.95 -4.94 -2.63
N PRO A 33 10.67 -5.03 -3.07
CA PRO A 33 9.56 -4.45 -2.34
C PRO A 33 9.16 -5.31 -1.15
N LEU A 34 8.65 -4.66 -0.09
CA LEU A 34 7.91 -5.28 0.99
C LEU A 34 6.66 -4.45 1.27
N VAL A 35 5.51 -4.97 0.90
CA VAL A 35 4.21 -4.31 1.09
C VAL A 35 3.62 -4.72 2.43
N LEU A 36 3.25 -3.74 3.26
CA LEU A 36 2.63 -3.94 4.57
C LEU A 36 1.20 -3.42 4.53
N GLU A 37 0.24 -4.34 4.64
CA GLU A 37 -1.21 -4.04 4.60
C GLU A 37 -1.82 -4.23 5.99
N ALA A 38 -2.53 -3.22 6.46
CA ALA A 38 -3.18 -3.26 7.77
C ALA A 38 -4.39 -4.20 7.82
N GLY A 39 -5.10 -4.33 6.70
CA GLY A 39 -6.25 -5.21 6.56
C GLY A 39 -5.86 -6.69 6.45
N ALA A 40 -6.84 -7.57 6.62
CA ALA A 40 -6.65 -9.01 6.49
C ALA A 40 -6.43 -9.46 5.02
N THR A 41 -6.80 -8.61 4.07
CA THR A 41 -6.71 -8.86 2.63
C THR A 41 -6.14 -7.65 1.90
N ILE A 42 -5.64 -7.85 0.69
CA ILE A 42 -5.28 -6.74 -0.20
C ILE A 42 -6.54 -5.93 -0.56
N GLY A 43 -6.40 -4.62 -0.74
CA GLY A 43 -7.52 -3.77 -1.10
C GLY A 43 -8.61 -3.65 -0.02
N ALA A 44 -8.29 -3.92 1.26
CA ALA A 44 -9.25 -3.96 2.36
C ALA A 44 -10.12 -2.69 2.49
N ALA A 45 -9.58 -1.52 2.19
CA ALA A 45 -10.35 -0.27 2.15
C ALA A 45 -11.35 -0.25 0.98
N ILE A 46 -10.97 -0.79 -0.18
CA ILE A 46 -11.84 -0.86 -1.36
C ILE A 46 -12.99 -1.84 -1.13
N GLU A 47 -12.73 -2.95 -0.44
CA GLU A 47 -13.76 -3.95 -0.11
C GLU A 47 -14.96 -3.32 0.61
N GLN A 48 -14.72 -2.32 1.48
CA GLN A 48 -15.79 -1.64 2.23
C GLN A 48 -16.77 -0.86 1.35
N TRP A 49 -16.32 -0.36 0.19
CA TRP A 49 -17.16 0.33 -0.79
C TRP A 49 -17.20 -0.39 -2.14
N GLY A 50 -16.84 -1.66 -2.15
CA GLY A 50 -16.64 -2.49 -3.34
C GLY A 50 -17.84 -2.58 -4.29
N HIS A 51 -19.06 -2.35 -3.79
CA HIS A 51 -20.29 -2.28 -4.60
C HIS A 51 -20.38 -0.99 -5.45
N THR A 52 -19.61 0.03 -5.11
CA THR A 52 -19.63 1.32 -5.81
C THR A 52 -18.89 1.23 -7.13
N ARG A 53 -19.49 1.78 -8.20
CA ARG A 53 -18.88 1.89 -9.51
C ARG A 53 -17.95 3.09 -9.57
N LEU A 54 -16.73 2.89 -10.09
CA LEU A 54 -15.78 3.95 -10.32
C LEU A 54 -16.27 4.85 -11.48
N PHE A 55 -15.82 6.08 -11.50
CA PHE A 55 -16.06 7.02 -12.59
C PHE A 55 -14.93 7.00 -13.63
N SER A 56 -13.83 6.30 -13.36
CA SER A 56 -12.71 6.06 -14.27
C SER A 56 -12.86 4.70 -14.96
N PRO A 57 -12.70 4.60 -16.28
CA PRO A 57 -12.64 3.33 -16.97
C PRO A 57 -11.29 2.62 -16.75
N TRP A 58 -11.28 1.30 -16.98
CA TRP A 58 -10.15 0.42 -16.74
C TRP A 58 -8.81 0.93 -17.29
N GLN A 59 -8.80 1.57 -18.43
CA GLN A 59 -7.57 2.10 -19.05
C GLN A 59 -6.80 3.08 -18.15
N TYR A 60 -7.48 3.75 -17.19
CA TYR A 60 -6.87 4.67 -16.24
C TYR A 60 -6.62 4.02 -14.85
N ASP A 61 -7.24 2.87 -14.58
CA ASP A 61 -7.16 2.22 -13.28
C ASP A 61 -6.03 1.18 -13.23
N ILE A 62 -5.55 0.72 -14.39
CA ILE A 62 -4.48 -0.28 -14.50
C ILE A 62 -3.14 0.40 -14.73
N ASP A 63 -2.23 0.23 -13.78
CA ASP A 63 -0.86 0.75 -13.88
C ASP A 63 -0.06 0.03 -14.97
N SER A 64 0.82 0.77 -15.65
CA SER A 64 1.59 0.26 -16.79
C SER A 64 2.62 -0.81 -16.40
N ALA A 65 3.28 -0.71 -15.24
CA ALA A 65 4.23 -1.72 -14.78
C ALA A 65 3.50 -2.98 -14.32
N ALA A 66 2.36 -2.81 -13.65
CA ALA A 66 1.51 -3.93 -13.27
C ALA A 66 0.97 -4.69 -14.51
N ARG A 67 0.54 -3.96 -15.55
CA ARG A 67 0.12 -4.56 -16.84
C ARG A 67 1.24 -5.41 -17.43
N ARG A 68 2.46 -4.87 -17.57
CA ARG A 68 3.61 -5.61 -18.12
C ARG A 68 3.96 -6.86 -17.34
N LEU A 69 3.79 -6.85 -16.02
CA LEU A 69 4.00 -8.02 -15.18
C LEU A 69 2.90 -9.07 -15.35
N LEU A 70 1.65 -8.65 -15.57
CA LEU A 70 0.50 -9.54 -15.70
C LEU A 70 0.39 -10.18 -17.08
N GLU A 71 0.71 -9.45 -18.15
CA GLU A 71 0.59 -9.93 -19.55
C GLU A 71 1.21 -11.33 -19.78
N PRO A 72 2.45 -11.66 -19.31
CA PRO A 72 3.05 -12.97 -19.55
C PRO A 72 2.38 -14.12 -18.79
N THR A 73 1.47 -13.83 -17.84
CA THR A 73 0.80 -14.85 -17.01
C THR A 73 -0.47 -15.43 -17.65
N GLY A 74 -0.87 -14.92 -18.80
CA GLY A 74 -2.17 -15.23 -19.41
C GLY A 74 -3.34 -14.46 -18.78
N TRP A 75 -3.05 -13.42 -18.00
CA TRP A 75 -4.08 -12.53 -17.48
C TRP A 75 -4.83 -11.83 -18.61
N THR A 76 -6.16 -11.85 -18.50
CA THR A 76 -7.02 -11.15 -19.47
C THR A 76 -7.32 -9.75 -18.97
N GLU A 77 -6.83 -8.75 -19.71
CA GLU A 77 -7.15 -7.35 -19.42
C GLU A 77 -8.64 -7.10 -19.65
N PRO A 78 -9.34 -6.44 -18.70
CA PRO A 78 -10.73 -6.03 -18.89
C PRO A 78 -10.90 -5.04 -20.05
N ASP A 79 -12.14 -4.87 -20.52
CA ASP A 79 -12.48 -3.88 -21.54
C ASP A 79 -12.03 -2.48 -21.09
N PRO A 80 -11.13 -1.81 -21.81
CA PRO A 80 -10.52 -0.55 -21.41
C PRO A 80 -11.53 0.58 -21.17
N ASP A 81 -12.68 0.55 -21.85
CA ASP A 81 -13.71 1.59 -21.75
C ASP A 81 -14.77 1.30 -20.69
N ALA A 82 -14.81 0.10 -20.14
CA ALA A 82 -15.76 -0.27 -19.09
C ALA A 82 -15.37 0.35 -17.74
N LEU A 83 -16.40 0.71 -16.95
CA LEU A 83 -16.26 1.28 -15.61
C LEU A 83 -16.37 0.15 -14.57
N PRO A 84 -15.29 -0.18 -13.83
CA PRO A 84 -15.35 -1.22 -12.81
C PRO A 84 -16.09 -0.77 -11.55
N THR A 85 -16.60 -1.73 -10.81
CA THR A 85 -16.89 -1.57 -9.38
C THR A 85 -15.61 -1.80 -8.56
N GLY A 86 -15.60 -1.40 -7.28
CA GLY A 86 -14.47 -1.69 -6.40
C GLY A 86 -14.19 -3.19 -6.27
N HIS A 87 -15.24 -4.04 -6.20
CA HIS A 87 -15.08 -5.50 -6.19
C HIS A 87 -14.47 -6.04 -7.50
N GLU A 88 -14.87 -5.51 -8.65
CA GLU A 88 -14.29 -5.88 -9.94
C GLU A 88 -12.82 -5.44 -10.03
N LEU A 89 -12.46 -4.25 -9.50
CA LEU A 89 -11.08 -3.78 -9.43
C LEU A 89 -10.21 -4.75 -8.61
N ILE A 90 -10.69 -5.18 -7.45
CA ILE A 90 -9.99 -6.19 -6.63
C ILE A 90 -9.87 -7.49 -7.41
N LYS A 91 -10.99 -8.04 -7.90
CA LYS A 91 -11.05 -9.38 -8.50
C LYS A 91 -10.24 -9.51 -9.79
N HIS A 92 -10.36 -8.53 -10.68
CA HIS A 92 -9.81 -8.64 -12.04
C HIS A 92 -8.43 -8.03 -12.20
N TYR A 93 -7.97 -7.21 -11.24
CA TYR A 93 -6.67 -6.56 -11.32
C TYR A 93 -5.81 -6.74 -10.07
N LEU A 94 -6.27 -6.28 -8.88
CA LEU A 94 -5.41 -6.26 -7.70
C LEU A 94 -5.07 -7.67 -7.19
N ALA A 95 -6.01 -8.60 -7.17
CA ALA A 95 -5.78 -9.97 -6.72
C ALA A 95 -4.85 -10.75 -7.66
N PRO A 96 -5.00 -10.72 -8.99
CA PRO A 96 -4.01 -11.28 -9.91
C PRO A 96 -2.60 -10.70 -9.72
N LEU A 97 -2.49 -9.38 -9.56
CA LEU A 97 -1.21 -8.71 -9.34
C LEU A 97 -0.58 -9.12 -8.01
N ALA A 98 -1.34 -9.14 -6.93
CA ALA A 98 -0.88 -9.56 -5.62
C ALA A 98 -0.40 -11.03 -5.63
N LYS A 99 -1.14 -11.92 -6.29
CA LYS A 99 -0.73 -13.32 -6.47
C LYS A 99 0.59 -13.45 -7.21
N LEU A 100 0.81 -12.63 -8.23
CA LEU A 100 2.07 -12.62 -9.00
C LEU A 100 3.24 -12.06 -8.20
N LEU A 101 3.00 -11.03 -7.38
CA LEU A 101 4.01 -10.46 -6.49
C LEU A 101 4.45 -11.46 -5.41
N GLY A 102 3.51 -12.24 -4.86
CA GLY A 102 3.77 -13.33 -3.91
C GLY A 102 3.72 -12.90 -2.44
N ASP A 103 3.58 -13.91 -1.57
CA ASP A 103 3.43 -13.73 -0.12
C ASP A 103 4.75 -13.31 0.58
N ASP A 104 5.87 -13.49 -0.08
CA ASP A 104 7.16 -12.98 0.36
C ASP A 104 7.28 -11.46 0.22
N VAL A 105 6.50 -10.88 -0.69
CA VAL A 105 6.43 -9.44 -0.94
C VAL A 105 5.30 -8.77 -0.13
N ILE A 106 4.16 -9.43 0.04
CA ILE A 106 2.97 -8.82 0.65
C ILE A 106 2.66 -9.47 1.99
N ARG A 107 2.58 -8.64 3.06
CA ARG A 107 2.15 -9.05 4.40
C ARG A 107 0.86 -8.35 4.77
N THR A 108 -0.21 -9.10 4.91
CA THR A 108 -1.50 -8.61 5.41
C THR A 108 -1.58 -8.72 6.94
N GLY A 109 -2.54 -8.05 7.58
CA GLY A 109 -2.64 -7.98 9.03
C GLY A 109 -1.42 -7.29 9.67
N ALA A 110 -0.71 -6.45 8.93
CA ALA A 110 0.55 -5.83 9.30
C ALA A 110 0.41 -4.30 9.30
N ARG A 111 -0.15 -3.75 10.36
CA ARG A 111 -0.38 -2.31 10.49
C ARG A 111 0.90 -1.57 10.83
N VAL A 112 1.34 -0.67 9.96
CA VAL A 112 2.43 0.25 10.28
C VAL A 112 1.93 1.31 11.26
N VAL A 113 2.57 1.42 12.42
CA VAL A 113 2.19 2.35 13.49
C VAL A 113 3.21 3.46 13.70
N ALA A 114 4.45 3.30 13.22
CA ALA A 114 5.46 4.35 13.26
C ALA A 114 6.55 4.11 12.21
N VAL A 115 7.18 5.19 11.76
CA VAL A 115 8.36 5.18 10.92
C VAL A 115 9.40 6.13 11.50
N SER A 116 10.63 5.65 11.66
CA SER A 116 11.74 6.43 12.19
C SER A 116 13.05 6.06 11.48
N ARG A 117 14.16 6.64 11.90
CA ARG A 117 15.51 6.23 11.51
C ARG A 117 16.16 5.41 12.62
N GLU A 118 16.85 4.33 12.27
CA GLU A 118 17.52 3.46 13.23
C GLU A 118 18.61 4.23 13.98
N GLY A 119 18.49 4.29 15.33
CA GLY A 119 19.50 4.93 16.18
C GLY A 119 19.71 6.44 16.02
N ILE A 120 18.82 7.11 15.26
CA ILE A 120 18.91 8.57 15.02
C ILE A 120 17.58 9.22 15.39
N ASP A 121 17.58 10.15 16.32
CA ASP A 121 16.41 10.92 16.64
C ASP A 121 16.14 12.04 15.59
N LYS A 122 15.00 12.71 15.69
CA LYS A 122 14.56 13.72 14.72
C LYS A 122 15.43 14.99 14.69
N THR A 123 16.23 15.23 15.73
CA THR A 123 17.06 16.44 15.85
C THR A 123 18.42 16.30 15.17
N ARG A 124 18.85 15.05 14.91
CA ARG A 124 20.14 14.76 14.29
C ARG A 124 19.99 14.58 12.78
N SER A 125 20.72 15.40 11.98
CA SER A 125 20.74 15.31 10.52
C SER A 125 21.94 14.53 9.96
N ALA A 126 23.11 14.61 10.61
CA ALA A 126 24.34 13.99 10.12
C ALA A 126 24.25 12.46 10.06
N GLY A 127 24.54 11.87 8.88
CA GLY A 127 24.50 10.42 8.62
C GLY A 127 23.11 9.84 8.41
N ARG A 128 22.07 10.69 8.39
CA ARG A 128 20.67 10.25 8.28
C ARG A 128 20.38 9.56 6.95
N GLU A 129 20.99 10.00 5.88
CA GLU A 129 20.84 9.45 4.53
C GLU A 129 21.41 8.02 4.37
N GLN A 130 22.36 7.63 5.22
CA GLN A 130 23.01 6.31 5.22
C GLN A 130 22.43 5.35 6.26
N THR A 131 21.46 5.83 7.05
CA THR A 131 20.87 5.05 8.13
C THR A 131 19.55 4.43 7.69
N PRO A 132 19.31 3.13 7.92
CA PRO A 132 18.04 2.49 7.59
C PRO A 132 16.84 3.17 8.24
N PHE A 133 15.70 3.08 7.58
CA PHE A 133 14.42 3.30 8.24
C PHE A 133 14.12 2.13 9.17
N LEU A 134 13.46 2.44 10.26
CA LEU A 134 12.87 1.51 11.20
C LEU A 134 11.35 1.67 11.11
N VAL A 135 10.70 0.66 10.57
CA VAL A 135 9.24 0.64 10.38
C VAL A 135 8.62 -0.24 11.44
N ARG A 136 7.85 0.36 12.33
CA ARG A 136 7.18 -0.37 13.42
C ARG A 136 5.85 -0.91 12.94
N VAL A 137 5.69 -2.22 13.06
CA VAL A 137 4.52 -2.96 12.58
C VAL A 137 3.82 -3.63 13.75
N GLN A 138 2.52 -3.46 13.83
CA GLN A 138 1.65 -4.17 14.75
C GLN A 138 0.86 -5.23 13.99
N ALA A 139 0.99 -6.48 14.41
CA ALA A 139 0.22 -7.59 13.89
C ALA A 139 -1.22 -7.61 14.45
N ALA A 140 -2.10 -8.42 13.87
CA ALA A 140 -3.50 -8.52 14.27
C ALA A 140 -3.69 -9.02 15.72
N ASP A 141 -2.75 -9.81 16.24
CA ASP A 141 -2.71 -10.28 17.64
C ASP A 141 -2.15 -9.25 18.62
N GLY A 142 -1.78 -8.05 18.14
CA GLY A 142 -1.19 -6.98 18.91
C GLY A 142 0.34 -7.06 19.06
N ALA A 143 0.99 -8.11 18.57
CA ALA A 143 2.45 -8.22 18.59
C ALA A 143 3.09 -7.09 17.78
N VAL A 144 4.16 -6.50 18.32
CA VAL A 144 4.87 -5.38 17.69
C VAL A 144 6.26 -5.83 17.29
N THR A 145 6.62 -5.57 16.02
CA THR A 145 7.94 -5.86 15.47
C THR A 145 8.47 -4.65 14.70
N ASP A 146 9.79 -4.55 14.57
CA ASP A 146 10.43 -3.50 13.79
C ASP A 146 11.07 -4.10 12.53
N VAL A 147 10.76 -3.52 11.38
CA VAL A 147 11.31 -3.89 10.07
C VAL A 147 12.30 -2.82 9.61
N ARG A 148 13.50 -3.24 9.24
CA ARG A 148 14.52 -2.35 8.65
C ARG A 148 14.24 -2.17 7.15
N ALA A 149 14.31 -0.94 6.66
CA ALA A 149 14.08 -0.61 5.26
C ALA A 149 15.10 0.41 4.75
N ARG A 150 15.48 0.30 3.46
CA ARG A 150 16.29 1.34 2.81
C ARG A 150 15.47 2.59 2.48
N SER A 151 14.20 2.41 2.18
CA SER A 151 13.25 3.47 1.85
C SER A 151 11.85 3.07 2.28
N VAL A 152 10.98 4.05 2.48
CA VAL A 152 9.57 3.85 2.81
C VAL A 152 8.74 4.70 1.85
N ILE A 153 7.69 4.10 1.29
CA ILE A 153 6.69 4.74 0.43
C ILE A 153 5.35 4.56 1.12
N ASP A 154 4.71 5.67 1.47
CA ASP A 154 3.37 5.65 2.05
C ASP A 154 2.32 5.69 0.95
N ALA A 155 1.58 4.61 0.82
CA ALA A 155 0.45 4.41 -0.08
C ALA A 155 -0.81 3.95 0.68
N SER A 156 -0.89 4.27 1.99
CA SER A 156 -1.96 3.83 2.89
C SER A 156 -3.33 4.45 2.59
N GLY A 157 -3.36 5.55 1.81
CA GLY A 157 -4.59 6.28 1.52
C GLY A 157 -5.18 7.00 2.74
N THR A 158 -6.42 7.47 2.61
CA THR A 158 -7.10 8.28 3.63
C THR A 158 -8.45 7.71 4.06
N TRP A 159 -8.77 6.46 3.67
CA TRP A 159 -10.07 5.86 3.95
C TRP A 159 -10.43 5.84 5.45
N GLY A 160 -9.48 5.49 6.31
CA GLY A 160 -9.65 5.50 7.76
C GLY A 160 -9.48 6.88 8.42
N GLN A 161 -9.19 7.91 7.65
CA GLN A 161 -9.01 9.30 8.11
C GLN A 161 -9.59 10.25 7.06
N PRO A 162 -10.92 10.25 6.86
CA PRO A 162 -11.58 11.09 5.87
C PRO A 162 -11.42 12.58 6.23
N ASN A 163 -11.36 13.43 5.22
CA ASN A 163 -11.44 14.87 5.46
C ASN A 163 -12.82 15.23 5.97
N PRO A 164 -12.92 16.09 6.99
CA PRO A 164 -14.21 16.53 7.51
C PRO A 164 -14.98 17.35 6.45
N LEU A 165 -16.31 17.25 6.48
CA LEU A 165 -17.21 17.97 5.58
C LEU A 165 -17.25 19.48 5.88
N GLY A 166 -16.93 19.85 7.12
CA GLY A 166 -16.97 21.23 7.59
C GLY A 166 -15.86 22.08 6.98
N ARG A 167 -16.10 23.40 6.90
CA ARG A 167 -15.10 24.37 6.45
C ARG A 167 -13.89 24.41 7.38
N SER A 168 -12.74 24.76 6.84
CA SER A 168 -11.48 24.94 7.60
C SER A 168 -10.96 23.67 8.28
N GLY A 169 -11.36 22.48 7.80
CA GLY A 169 -10.91 21.21 8.37
C GLY A 169 -11.55 20.89 9.74
N LEU A 170 -12.67 21.50 10.07
CA LEU A 170 -13.45 21.20 11.28
C LEU A 170 -14.62 20.28 10.92
N PRO A 171 -14.85 19.21 11.70
CA PRO A 171 -16.02 18.35 11.47
C PRO A 171 -17.32 19.13 11.68
N ALA A 172 -18.33 18.84 10.87
CA ALA A 172 -19.67 19.37 11.09
C ALA A 172 -20.29 18.80 12.38
N PRO A 173 -21.19 19.53 13.08
CA PRO A 173 -21.88 18.99 14.25
C PRO A 173 -22.60 17.67 13.91
N GLY A 174 -22.25 16.58 14.61
CA GLY A 174 -22.81 15.24 14.39
C GLY A 174 -22.12 14.39 13.31
N GLU A 175 -21.14 14.92 12.58
CA GLU A 175 -20.45 14.20 11.50
C GLU A 175 -19.82 12.90 11.99
N ASN A 176 -19.10 12.93 13.11
CA ASN A 176 -18.44 11.73 13.65
C ASN A 176 -19.43 10.64 14.10
N ALA A 177 -20.65 11.02 14.47
CA ALA A 177 -21.69 10.07 14.85
C ALA A 177 -22.47 9.49 13.65
N ALA A 178 -22.26 10.04 12.45
CA ALA A 178 -22.91 9.59 11.22
C ALA A 178 -22.00 8.68 10.37
N ILE A 179 -20.72 8.50 10.78
CA ILE A 179 -19.74 7.68 10.07
C ILE A 179 -19.70 6.23 10.60
N ASP A 180 -20.26 6.00 11.79
CA ASP A 180 -20.44 4.66 12.39
C ASP A 180 -21.74 3.99 11.88
#